data_d7a9f8d04e2b282cf7effdd68b49cb46
#
_entry.id   d7a9f8d04e2b282cf7effdd68b49cb46
#
_cell.length_a   1.000
_cell.length_b   1.000
_cell.length_c   1.000
_cell.angle_alpha   90.00
_cell.angle_beta   90.00
_cell.angle_gamma   90.00
#
_symmetry.space_group_name_H-M   'P 1'
#
loop_
_entity.id
_entity.type
_entity.pdbx_description
1 polymer ?
#
loop_
_entity_poly.entity_id
_entity_poly.type
_entity_poly.pdbx_seq_one_letter_code
_entity_poly.pdbx_strand_id
1 'polypeptide(L)'
;MKQLILAALAGTTLAPVAATAQQVPNAQPDMPMSPRDRFYTSDQFSNTVSVIDPSANRLLGVIKLGDPTPMNLSPLYRGQLLVHGMGFSPDRRTLAVVSIGSNAVSFIDTATNSVRHTTYVGRSPHEAFFRPDGREVWVSVRGEDYIAVLDGTTYKETGRISVPNGPGMTIFSPDGKYGYVCSSFSPETVVIDTASKQIVGRVKQESPFCPDIAATPDGKQVWLTLKDIGKVMVFDARPPFAVLKSFATGAITNHVNIAKTPRGQFAYVTVGTENVVKVFRTDNFAQIATILVGALPHGLWPSGDGSRIYVGLENADAVAAIDTATNKVIATIPIGQGPQGVAYVPGAVPSGDGLAGLQPLAKAGEKVQLMLSGTGQSQVTLFDQGQVQILQAAVAGLPPKMPFVLGLSTSPDGKGPVEPLAKFMTNPAGGAIVNAVGPLRQIVTQAATAGGRRYLVIASGQPDAEGNVVQRQIER
;
A
#
# COMPACT_ATOMS: atom_id res chain seq x y z
N MET A 1 21.39 21.38 70.39
CA MET A 1 20.94 20.16 69.68
C MET A 1 20.14 20.59 68.50
N LYS A 2 20.72 20.53 67.30
CA LYS A 2 20.04 20.83 66.06
C LYS A 2 19.79 19.48 65.35
N GLN A 3 18.54 19.10 65.19
CA GLN A 3 18.16 17.91 64.41
C GLN A 3 18.20 18.27 62.94
N LEU A 4 19.00 17.53 62.12
CA LEU A 4 18.96 17.52 60.66
C LEU A 4 17.86 16.54 60.25
N ILE A 5 16.89 17.03 59.47
CA ILE A 5 15.92 16.19 58.77
C ILE A 5 16.49 15.92 57.40
N LEU A 6 16.83 14.65 57.11
CA LEU A 6 17.17 14.16 55.78
C LEU A 6 15.86 13.88 55.03
N ALA A 7 15.60 14.65 53.98
CA ALA A 7 14.52 14.34 53.06
C ALA A 7 15.06 13.37 51.99
N ALA A 8 14.55 12.15 52.01
CA ALA A 8 14.83 11.18 50.94
C ALA A 8 14.00 11.51 49.69
N LEU A 9 14.66 11.94 48.60
CA LEU A 9 14.05 12.02 47.30
C LEU A 9 13.89 10.58 46.73
N ALA A 10 12.67 10.10 46.69
CA ALA A 10 12.34 8.89 45.95
C ALA A 10 12.32 9.22 44.43
N GLY A 11 13.41 8.91 43.77
CA GLY A 11 13.48 8.96 42.28
C GLY A 11 12.61 7.85 41.71
N THR A 12 11.46 8.20 41.16
CA THR A 12 10.70 7.28 40.29
C THR A 12 11.45 7.11 38.97
N THR A 13 12.15 6.00 38.84
CA THR A 13 12.66 5.56 37.53
C THR A 13 11.47 5.18 36.67
N LEU A 14 11.11 6.05 35.71
CA LEU A 14 10.24 5.70 34.63
C LEU A 14 10.94 4.59 33.83
N ALA A 15 10.44 3.36 33.92
CA ALA A 15 10.86 2.29 33.05
C ALA A 15 10.58 2.74 31.58
N PRO A 16 11.52 2.52 30.63
CA PRO A 16 11.26 2.84 29.24
C PRO A 16 10.08 1.99 28.78
N VAL A 17 9.03 2.63 28.34
CA VAL A 17 7.93 1.96 27.63
C VAL A 17 8.56 1.34 26.38
N ALA A 18 8.52 0.02 26.28
CA ALA A 18 9.04 -0.68 25.11
C ALA A 18 8.33 -0.10 23.86
N ALA A 19 9.13 0.48 22.97
CA ALA A 19 8.62 0.97 21.70
C ALA A 19 8.05 -0.24 20.93
N THR A 20 6.79 -0.16 20.55
CA THR A 20 6.13 -1.23 19.80
C THR A 20 6.47 -1.08 18.33
N ALA A 21 6.72 -2.21 17.65
CA ALA A 21 7.01 -2.20 16.22
C ALA A 21 5.85 -1.57 15.44
N GLN A 22 6.19 -0.77 14.47
CA GLN A 22 5.25 -0.04 13.61
C GLN A 22 4.27 -0.97 12.87
N GLN A 23 4.73 -2.15 12.45
CA GLN A 23 3.92 -3.18 11.78
C GLN A 23 3.09 -4.04 12.73
N VAL A 24 3.14 -3.75 14.00
CA VAL A 24 2.26 -4.33 15.02
C VAL A 24 1.37 -3.20 15.56
N PRO A 25 0.42 -2.73 14.77
CA PRO A 25 -0.29 -1.49 15.04
C PRO A 25 -1.08 -1.53 16.33
N ASN A 26 -1.38 -2.71 16.83
CA ASN A 26 -2.25 -2.90 17.98
C ASN A 26 -1.52 -3.49 19.19
N ALA A 27 -0.32 -3.05 19.42
CA ALA A 27 0.41 -3.46 20.63
C ALA A 27 -0.17 -2.86 21.92
N GLN A 28 -1.03 -1.86 21.82
CA GLN A 28 -1.74 -1.22 22.94
C GLN A 28 -3.24 -1.16 22.66
N PRO A 29 -3.96 -2.30 22.76
CA PRO A 29 -5.38 -2.39 22.45
C PRO A 29 -6.28 -1.52 23.33
N ASP A 30 -5.76 -1.05 24.45
CA ASP A 30 -6.50 -0.23 25.42
C ASP A 30 -6.36 1.27 25.18
N MET A 31 -5.68 1.69 24.12
CA MET A 31 -5.62 3.10 23.72
C MET A 31 -6.78 3.42 22.77
N PRO A 32 -7.85 4.06 23.23
CA PRO A 32 -8.97 4.42 22.37
C PRO A 32 -8.52 5.42 21.31
N MET A 33 -9.19 5.34 20.14
CA MET A 33 -9.00 6.29 19.06
C MET A 33 -9.17 7.73 19.55
N SER A 34 -8.27 8.62 19.14
CA SER A 34 -8.18 9.99 19.61
C SER A 34 -8.17 10.98 18.43
N PRO A 35 -8.71 12.21 18.59
CA PRO A 35 -8.54 13.30 17.63
C PRO A 35 -7.07 13.70 17.38
N ARG A 36 -6.14 13.20 18.19
CA ARG A 36 -4.68 13.37 17.99
C ARG A 36 -4.05 12.32 17.11
N ASP A 37 -4.80 11.28 16.76
CA ASP A 37 -4.35 10.26 15.83
C ASP A 37 -4.44 10.79 14.39
N ARG A 38 -3.61 10.23 13.52
CA ARG A 38 -3.69 10.52 12.08
C ARG A 38 -3.63 9.22 11.29
N PHE A 39 -4.41 9.18 10.24
CA PHE A 39 -4.28 8.19 9.19
C PHE A 39 -3.74 8.88 7.94
N TYR A 40 -2.66 8.34 7.42
CA TYR A 40 -1.96 8.86 6.25
C TYR A 40 -2.12 7.91 5.07
N THR A 41 -2.23 8.48 3.85
CA THR A 41 -2.18 7.72 2.60
C THR A 41 -1.17 8.33 1.65
N SER A 42 -0.43 7.49 0.94
CA SER A 42 0.43 7.91 -0.17
C SER A 42 -0.37 7.89 -1.46
N ASP A 43 -0.63 9.06 -2.01
CA ASP A 43 -1.48 9.23 -3.19
C ASP A 43 -0.57 9.32 -4.42
N GLN A 44 -0.37 8.18 -5.09
CA GLN A 44 0.69 7.98 -6.08
C GLN A 44 0.61 8.92 -7.28
N PHE A 45 -0.59 9.18 -7.78
CA PHE A 45 -0.76 9.97 -8.99
C PHE A 45 -0.90 11.48 -8.74
N SER A 46 -1.27 11.88 -7.53
CA SER A 46 -1.28 13.30 -7.14
C SER A 46 0.02 13.76 -6.48
N ASN A 47 0.97 12.85 -6.17
CA ASN A 47 2.22 13.13 -5.46
C ASN A 47 1.99 13.81 -4.11
N THR A 48 0.97 13.37 -3.39
CA THR A 48 0.58 13.90 -2.08
C THR A 48 0.56 12.83 -1.01
N VAL A 49 0.55 13.26 0.24
CA VAL A 49 0.14 12.44 1.37
C VAL A 49 -1.15 13.03 1.92
N SER A 50 -2.25 12.31 1.83
CA SER A 50 -3.50 12.72 2.46
C SER A 50 -3.44 12.46 3.97
N VAL A 51 -3.97 13.42 4.75
CA VAL A 51 -3.97 13.39 6.21
C VAL A 51 -5.41 13.38 6.71
N ILE A 52 -5.79 12.30 7.37
CA ILE A 52 -7.15 12.05 7.84
C ILE A 52 -7.18 12.08 9.37
N ASP A 53 -8.22 12.71 9.93
CA ASP A 53 -8.66 12.51 11.30
C ASP A 53 -9.50 11.23 11.38
N PRO A 54 -8.96 10.14 11.95
CA PRO A 54 -9.68 8.88 12.00
C PRO A 54 -10.85 8.91 12.99
N SER A 55 -10.81 9.76 14.00
CA SER A 55 -11.88 9.86 15.00
C SER A 55 -13.16 10.46 14.41
N ALA A 56 -13.01 11.36 13.44
CA ALA A 56 -14.10 12.01 12.72
C ALA A 56 -14.34 11.42 11.31
N ASN A 57 -13.52 10.46 10.86
CA ASN A 57 -13.51 9.94 9.49
C ASN A 57 -13.49 11.06 8.44
N ARG A 58 -12.60 12.04 8.62
CA ARG A 58 -12.57 13.27 7.82
C ARG A 58 -11.16 13.58 7.32
N LEU A 59 -11.07 13.89 6.02
CA LEU A 59 -9.84 14.46 5.45
C LEU A 59 -9.58 15.84 6.08
N LEU A 60 -8.36 16.05 6.56
CA LEU A 60 -7.89 17.34 7.09
C LEU A 60 -7.22 18.19 6.01
N GLY A 61 -6.57 17.56 5.06
CA GLY A 61 -5.83 18.17 3.97
C GLY A 61 -4.77 17.22 3.44
N VAL A 62 -3.86 17.76 2.63
CA VAL A 62 -2.77 16.99 2.02
C VAL A 62 -1.42 17.64 2.28
N ILE A 63 -0.39 16.81 2.38
CA ILE A 63 1.01 17.22 2.33
C ILE A 63 1.46 17.07 0.87
N LYS A 64 1.86 18.18 0.24
CA LYS A 64 2.30 18.18 -1.13
C LYS A 64 3.79 17.84 -1.20
N LEU A 65 4.16 16.73 -1.84
CA LEU A 65 5.55 16.29 -1.98
C LEU A 65 6.14 16.68 -3.33
N GLY A 66 5.36 16.67 -4.37
CA GLY A 66 5.76 17.08 -5.70
C GLY A 66 4.79 18.07 -6.30
N ASP A 67 5.24 18.81 -7.30
CA ASP A 67 4.38 19.68 -8.08
C ASP A 67 4.15 19.06 -9.46
N PRO A 68 2.98 18.50 -9.74
CA PRO A 68 2.59 18.08 -11.09
C PRO A 68 2.31 19.33 -11.93
N THR A 69 3.31 20.19 -12.12
CA THR A 69 3.10 21.39 -12.92
C THR A 69 2.84 21.02 -14.38
N PRO A 70 1.83 21.62 -15.01
CA PRO A 70 1.58 21.45 -16.45
C PRO A 70 2.67 22.08 -17.32
N MET A 71 3.69 22.71 -16.74
CA MET A 71 4.80 23.35 -17.41
C MET A 71 5.78 22.35 -18.06
N ASN A 72 5.79 21.11 -17.63
CA ASN A 72 6.62 20.07 -18.22
C ASN A 72 5.87 19.39 -19.37
N LEU A 73 6.30 19.64 -20.59
CA LEU A 73 5.70 19.12 -21.81
C LEU A 73 5.89 17.60 -21.98
N SER A 74 6.75 16.96 -21.20
CA SER A 74 6.97 15.52 -21.22
C SER A 74 6.53 14.86 -19.92
N PRO A 75 5.71 13.80 -19.95
CA PRO A 75 5.38 13.01 -18.78
C PRO A 75 6.60 12.42 -18.07
N LEU A 76 7.71 12.20 -18.80
CA LEU A 76 8.97 11.67 -18.27
C LEU A 76 9.72 12.66 -17.38
N TYR A 77 9.50 13.98 -17.56
CA TYR A 77 10.19 15.04 -16.82
C TYR A 77 9.32 15.67 -15.74
N ARG A 78 8.18 15.11 -15.45
CA ARG A 78 7.23 15.68 -14.50
C ARG A 78 7.64 15.53 -13.08
N GLY A 79 8.76 15.33 -12.64
CA GLY A 79 9.01 15.15 -11.20
C GLY A 79 7.95 14.25 -10.56
N GLN A 80 7.52 13.20 -11.27
CA GLN A 80 6.58 12.21 -10.76
C GLN A 80 7.30 11.45 -9.67
N LEU A 81 6.97 11.77 -8.44
CA LEU A 81 7.53 11.10 -7.29
C LEU A 81 7.01 9.68 -7.20
N LEU A 82 5.78 9.44 -7.63
CA LEU A 82 5.08 8.16 -7.47
C LEU A 82 5.16 7.72 -6.01
N VAL A 83 4.52 8.51 -5.14
CA VAL A 83 4.49 8.28 -3.70
C VAL A 83 3.89 6.91 -3.42
N HIS A 84 4.53 6.09 -2.59
CA HIS A 84 4.15 4.70 -2.41
C HIS A 84 4.17 4.28 -0.93
N GLY A 85 5.12 3.48 -0.51
CA GLY A 85 5.18 2.93 0.82
C GLY A 85 5.44 3.96 1.91
N MET A 86 4.99 3.69 3.12
CA MET A 86 5.21 4.58 4.25
C MET A 86 5.32 3.86 5.59
N GLY A 87 6.09 4.47 6.47
CA GLY A 87 6.26 4.03 7.84
C GLY A 87 6.44 5.21 8.78
N PHE A 88 6.47 4.96 10.08
CA PHE A 88 6.62 6.03 11.07
C PHE A 88 7.57 5.65 12.21
N SER A 89 8.17 6.68 12.82
CA SER A 89 9.09 6.50 13.95
C SER A 89 8.38 6.01 15.20
N PRO A 90 9.06 5.25 16.08
CA PRO A 90 8.46 4.74 17.32
C PRO A 90 7.93 5.84 18.24
N ASP A 91 8.52 7.04 18.22
CA ASP A 91 8.04 8.21 18.95
C ASP A 91 6.83 8.89 18.26
N ARG A 92 6.45 8.43 17.05
CA ARG A 92 5.30 8.90 16.27
C ARG A 92 5.44 10.34 15.77
N ARG A 93 6.67 10.86 15.66
CA ARG A 93 6.96 12.25 15.26
C ARG A 93 7.44 12.37 13.83
N THR A 94 7.84 11.28 13.23
CA THR A 94 8.35 11.27 11.85
C THR A 94 7.63 10.21 11.03
N LEU A 95 7.09 10.62 9.90
CA LEU A 95 6.58 9.73 8.86
C LEU A 95 7.67 9.59 7.79
N ALA A 96 8.03 8.37 7.41
CA ALA A 96 8.90 8.09 6.27
C ALA A 96 8.02 7.71 5.08
N VAL A 97 8.18 8.41 3.96
CA VAL A 97 7.36 8.22 2.76
C VAL A 97 8.25 7.97 1.56
N VAL A 98 8.07 6.83 0.93
CA VAL A 98 8.84 6.41 -0.25
C VAL A 98 8.26 7.04 -1.51
N SER A 99 9.13 7.47 -2.40
CA SER A 99 8.81 7.92 -3.75
C SER A 99 9.54 7.04 -4.77
N ILE A 100 8.80 6.12 -5.40
CA ILE A 100 9.37 5.14 -6.35
C ILE A 100 10.00 5.83 -7.55
N GLY A 101 9.33 6.84 -8.10
CA GLY A 101 9.75 7.52 -9.33
C GLY A 101 10.97 8.41 -9.17
N SER A 102 11.23 8.92 -7.96
CA SER A 102 12.39 9.77 -7.67
C SER A 102 13.48 9.07 -6.89
N ASN A 103 13.32 7.75 -6.58
CA ASN A 103 14.29 6.98 -5.81
C ASN A 103 14.61 7.58 -4.44
N ALA A 104 13.61 8.07 -3.74
CA ALA A 104 13.79 8.84 -2.52
C ALA A 104 12.89 8.39 -1.38
N VAL A 105 13.29 8.75 -0.16
CA VAL A 105 12.47 8.68 1.05
C VAL A 105 12.38 10.09 1.63
N SER A 106 11.17 10.60 1.79
CA SER A 106 10.90 11.89 2.45
C SER A 106 10.52 11.65 3.91
N PHE A 107 11.19 12.35 4.83
CA PHE A 107 10.92 12.31 6.25
C PHE A 107 10.11 13.53 6.64
N ILE A 108 8.89 13.30 7.13
CA ILE A 108 7.89 14.34 7.39
C ILE A 108 7.64 14.43 8.90
N ASP A 109 7.62 15.64 9.42
CA ASP A 109 7.21 15.94 10.79
C ASP A 109 5.69 15.81 10.93
N THR A 110 5.20 14.97 11.84
CA THR A 110 3.77 14.75 12.04
C THR A 110 3.05 15.90 12.72
N ALA A 111 3.76 16.78 13.45
CA ALA A 111 3.18 17.93 14.12
C ALA A 111 2.98 19.11 13.18
N THR A 112 3.91 19.31 12.24
CA THR A 112 3.92 20.45 11.30
C THR A 112 3.57 20.06 9.88
N ASN A 113 3.45 18.74 9.58
CA ASN A 113 3.19 18.21 8.23
C ASN A 113 4.19 18.71 7.16
N SER A 114 5.43 18.95 7.58
CA SER A 114 6.48 19.48 6.71
C SER A 114 7.58 18.45 6.48
N VAL A 115 8.16 18.43 5.27
CA VAL A 115 9.32 17.60 4.96
C VAL A 115 10.54 18.16 5.68
N ARG A 116 11.14 17.33 6.56
CA ARG A 116 12.38 17.66 7.30
C ARG A 116 13.62 17.28 6.53
N HIS A 117 13.56 16.17 5.79
CA HIS A 117 14.70 15.61 5.09
C HIS A 117 14.25 14.75 3.93
N THR A 118 15.09 14.63 2.90
CA THR A 118 14.90 13.69 1.80
C THR A 118 16.21 12.95 1.58
N THR A 119 16.16 11.61 1.60
CA THR A 119 17.29 10.74 1.32
C THR A 119 17.07 10.02 0.00
N TYR A 120 18.04 10.14 -0.92
CA TYR A 120 18.04 9.36 -2.15
C TYR A 120 18.68 8.00 -1.88
N VAL A 121 18.04 6.96 -2.40
CA VAL A 121 18.49 5.56 -2.28
C VAL A 121 18.60 4.94 -3.67
N GLY A 122 18.75 3.62 -3.78
CA GLY A 122 18.76 2.93 -5.07
C GLY A 122 17.43 2.93 -5.80
N ARG A 123 17.37 2.23 -6.92
CA ARG A 123 16.25 2.25 -7.87
C ARG A 123 14.96 1.67 -7.28
N SER A 124 13.85 2.38 -7.54
CA SER A 124 12.49 1.94 -7.23
C SER A 124 12.35 1.45 -5.79
N PRO A 125 12.69 2.25 -4.77
CA PRO A 125 12.43 1.90 -3.38
C PRO A 125 10.93 1.67 -3.21
N HIS A 126 10.53 0.76 -2.31
CA HIS A 126 9.13 0.39 -2.18
C HIS A 126 8.56 0.73 -0.81
N GLU A 127 9.25 0.36 0.27
CA GLU A 127 8.84 0.61 1.65
C GLU A 127 9.99 1.13 2.50
N ALA A 128 9.66 1.90 3.54
CA ALA A 128 10.62 2.43 4.50
C ALA A 128 10.07 2.32 5.91
N PHE A 129 10.68 1.49 6.75
CA PHE A 129 10.23 1.25 8.11
C PHE A 129 11.30 1.49 9.15
N PHE A 130 10.93 2.17 10.22
CA PHE A 130 11.79 2.31 11.39
C PHE A 130 11.89 0.98 12.14
N ARG A 131 13.09 0.64 12.60
CA ARG A 131 13.24 -0.39 13.61
C ARG A 131 12.48 0.00 14.88
N PRO A 132 11.99 -0.98 15.66
CA PRO A 132 11.26 -0.71 16.91
C PRO A 132 12.02 0.16 17.92
N ASP A 133 13.35 0.14 17.89
CA ASP A 133 14.20 0.98 18.75
C ASP A 133 14.45 2.40 18.19
N GLY A 134 13.97 2.69 16.99
CA GLY A 134 14.11 3.97 16.31
C GLY A 134 15.51 4.30 15.79
N ARG A 135 16.50 3.42 15.96
CA ARG A 135 17.90 3.70 15.61
C ARG A 135 18.15 3.68 14.10
N GLU A 136 17.39 2.91 13.37
CA GLU A 136 17.57 2.73 11.92
C GLU A 136 16.21 2.77 11.21
N VAL A 137 16.26 3.19 9.93
CA VAL A 137 15.20 3.02 8.96
C VAL A 137 15.69 2.05 7.89
N TRP A 138 14.95 0.97 7.68
CA TRP A 138 15.25 0.02 6.62
C TRP A 138 14.36 0.31 5.41
N VAL A 139 15.00 0.50 4.26
CA VAL A 139 14.33 0.82 3.00
C VAL A 139 14.50 -0.34 2.02
N SER A 140 13.40 -0.94 1.62
CA SER A 140 13.40 -1.98 0.58
C SER A 140 13.67 -1.36 -0.78
N VAL A 141 14.86 -1.59 -1.35
CA VAL A 141 15.24 -1.09 -2.69
C VAL A 141 14.84 -2.13 -3.74
N ARG A 142 13.56 -2.08 -4.12
CA ARG A 142 12.90 -3.11 -4.94
C ARG A 142 13.52 -3.30 -6.32
N GLY A 143 14.04 -2.25 -6.92
CA GLY A 143 14.72 -2.31 -8.22
C GLY A 143 16.13 -2.94 -8.18
N GLU A 144 16.57 -3.39 -7.01
CA GLU A 144 17.90 -3.93 -6.75
C GLU A 144 17.83 -5.13 -5.79
N ASP A 145 18.92 -5.46 -5.11
CA ASP A 145 19.06 -6.67 -4.28
C ASP A 145 19.52 -6.37 -2.85
N TYR A 146 19.08 -5.24 -2.29
CA TYR A 146 19.47 -4.85 -0.93
C TYR A 146 18.39 -4.04 -0.19
N ILE A 147 18.53 -4.03 1.11
CA ILE A 147 17.87 -3.09 2.02
C ILE A 147 18.86 -1.96 2.30
N ALA A 148 18.50 -0.71 2.01
CA ALA A 148 19.27 0.45 2.46
C ALA A 148 18.99 0.68 3.95
N VAL A 149 20.05 0.82 4.73
CA VAL A 149 19.98 1.11 6.17
C VAL A 149 20.29 2.57 6.38
N LEU A 150 19.32 3.32 6.87
CA LEU A 150 19.48 4.73 7.19
C LEU A 150 19.55 4.90 8.70
N ASP A 151 20.31 5.89 9.16
CA ASP A 151 20.30 6.32 10.56
C ASP A 151 18.95 6.91 10.93
N GLY A 152 18.35 6.48 12.02
CA GLY A 152 16.99 6.86 12.42
C GLY A 152 16.81 8.32 12.88
N THR A 153 17.91 9.07 13.04
CA THR A 153 17.92 10.47 13.49
C THR A 153 18.34 11.42 12.37
N THR A 154 19.44 11.09 11.69
CA THR A 154 20.01 11.92 10.62
C THR A 154 19.48 11.57 9.25
N TYR A 155 18.84 10.39 9.12
CA TYR A 155 18.26 9.82 7.89
C TYR A 155 19.30 9.55 6.79
N LYS A 156 20.60 9.59 7.09
CA LYS A 156 21.67 9.29 6.14
C LYS A 156 21.85 7.78 6.00
N GLU A 157 22.15 7.33 4.77
CA GLU A 157 22.50 5.92 4.54
C GLU A 157 23.80 5.58 5.26
N THR A 158 23.76 4.53 6.10
CA THR A 158 24.88 4.04 6.91
C THR A 158 25.38 2.67 6.46
N GLY A 159 24.60 1.98 5.63
CA GLY A 159 24.98 0.66 5.13
C GLY A 159 23.89 0.01 4.31
N ARG A 160 24.16 -1.21 3.86
CA ARG A 160 23.27 -2.03 3.05
C ARG A 160 23.27 -3.46 3.55
N ILE A 161 22.13 -4.12 3.44
CA ILE A 161 21.97 -5.54 3.73
C ILE A 161 21.61 -6.23 2.42
N SER A 162 22.49 -7.09 1.91
CA SER A 162 22.19 -7.88 0.70
C SER A 162 21.09 -8.88 0.96
N VAL A 163 20.12 -8.90 0.08
CA VAL A 163 18.95 -9.79 0.12
C VAL A 163 18.67 -10.30 -1.30
N PRO A 164 17.78 -11.29 -1.48
CA PRO A 164 17.35 -11.70 -2.82
C PRO A 164 16.77 -10.54 -3.62
N ASN A 165 16.98 -10.60 -4.94
CA ASN A 165 16.56 -9.56 -5.87
C ASN A 165 15.08 -9.18 -5.69
N GLY A 166 14.80 -7.88 -5.71
CA GLY A 166 13.47 -7.32 -5.63
C GLY A 166 12.85 -7.32 -4.23
N PRO A 167 13.54 -6.88 -3.15
CA PRO A 167 12.92 -6.75 -1.84
C PRO A 167 11.72 -5.79 -1.95
N GLY A 168 10.52 -6.33 -1.73
CA GLY A 168 9.29 -5.56 -1.84
C GLY A 168 8.92 -4.89 -0.52
N MET A 169 8.80 -5.69 0.52
CA MET A 169 8.32 -5.26 1.82
C MET A 169 9.26 -5.73 2.93
N THR A 170 9.45 -4.89 3.92
CA THR A 170 10.19 -5.21 5.15
C THR A 170 9.33 -4.92 6.35
N ILE A 171 9.24 -5.86 7.30
CA ILE A 171 8.64 -5.62 8.61
C ILE A 171 9.55 -6.13 9.71
N PHE A 172 9.31 -5.70 10.94
CA PHE A 172 10.03 -6.18 12.12
C PHE A 172 9.14 -7.05 13.00
N SER A 173 9.77 -8.01 13.70
CA SER A 173 9.09 -8.69 14.80
C SER A 173 8.74 -7.68 15.91
N PRO A 174 7.67 -7.93 16.71
CA PRO A 174 7.27 -7.01 17.77
C PRO A 174 8.37 -6.69 18.80
N ASP A 175 9.26 -7.65 19.04
CA ASP A 175 10.42 -7.50 19.94
C ASP A 175 11.64 -6.84 19.25
N GLY A 176 11.54 -6.55 17.95
CA GLY A 176 12.61 -5.94 17.17
C GLY A 176 13.78 -6.87 16.85
N LYS A 177 13.71 -8.15 17.16
CA LYS A 177 14.81 -9.11 16.97
C LYS A 177 15.00 -9.49 15.50
N TYR A 178 13.92 -9.64 14.77
CA TYR A 178 13.94 -10.06 13.37
C TYR A 178 13.37 -8.99 12.45
N GLY A 179 13.99 -8.86 11.27
CA GLY A 179 13.41 -8.22 10.10
C GLY A 179 12.98 -9.30 9.09
N TYR A 180 11.75 -9.26 8.64
CA TYR A 180 11.22 -10.15 7.60
C TYR A 180 11.14 -9.37 6.30
N VAL A 181 11.81 -9.87 5.27
CA VAL A 181 11.89 -9.21 3.97
C VAL A 181 11.34 -10.15 2.91
N CYS A 182 10.17 -9.84 2.38
CA CYS A 182 9.62 -10.59 1.25
C CYS A 182 9.99 -9.96 -0.09
N SER A 183 10.13 -10.78 -1.10
CA SER A 183 10.56 -10.35 -2.43
C SER A 183 9.38 -10.17 -3.38
N SER A 184 9.56 -9.28 -4.36
CA SER A 184 8.68 -9.14 -5.52
C SER A 184 9.14 -9.96 -6.72
N PHE A 185 10.40 -10.45 -6.74
CA PHE A 185 10.99 -11.11 -7.90
C PHE A 185 11.63 -12.46 -7.59
N SER A 186 11.87 -12.76 -6.31
CA SER A 186 12.42 -14.04 -5.86
C SER A 186 11.38 -14.79 -5.01
N PRO A 187 11.22 -16.11 -5.19
CA PRO A 187 10.16 -16.88 -4.49
C PRO A 187 10.57 -17.23 -3.05
N GLU A 188 11.03 -16.24 -2.30
CA GLU A 188 11.42 -16.41 -0.90
C GLU A 188 11.24 -15.13 -0.06
N THR A 189 10.96 -15.33 1.21
CA THR A 189 11.09 -14.33 2.28
C THR A 189 12.33 -14.65 3.09
N VAL A 190 13.20 -13.69 3.31
CA VAL A 190 14.36 -13.85 4.20
C VAL A 190 14.05 -13.27 5.58
N VAL A 191 14.60 -13.92 6.61
CA VAL A 191 14.57 -13.46 7.99
C VAL A 191 15.97 -13.01 8.38
N ILE A 192 16.07 -11.76 8.81
CA ILE A 192 17.31 -11.10 9.15
C ILE A 192 17.34 -10.86 10.66
N ASP A 193 18.41 -11.28 11.32
CA ASP A 193 18.67 -10.85 12.69
C ASP A 193 19.08 -9.37 12.68
N THR A 194 18.33 -8.53 13.38
CA THR A 194 18.49 -7.07 13.29
C THR A 194 19.77 -6.56 13.91
N ALA A 195 20.36 -7.30 14.86
CA ALA A 195 21.59 -6.89 15.54
C ALA A 195 22.81 -7.19 14.67
N SER A 196 22.90 -8.40 14.12
CA SER A 196 24.01 -8.82 13.26
C SER A 196 23.82 -8.42 11.80
N LYS A 197 22.60 -8.10 11.37
CA LYS A 197 22.21 -7.85 9.96
C LYS A 197 22.47 -9.03 9.04
N GLN A 198 22.48 -10.25 9.59
CA GLN A 198 22.69 -11.48 8.84
C GLN A 198 21.36 -12.20 8.59
N ILE A 199 21.23 -12.84 7.43
CA ILE A 199 20.11 -13.73 7.13
C ILE A 199 20.23 -14.98 8.01
N VAL A 200 19.24 -15.19 8.86
CA VAL A 200 19.16 -16.33 9.80
C VAL A 200 18.05 -17.32 9.46
N GLY A 201 17.23 -17.00 8.45
CA GLY A 201 16.16 -17.87 7.97
C GLY A 201 15.74 -17.55 6.54
N ARG A 202 15.19 -18.56 5.86
CA ARG A 202 14.63 -18.44 4.52
C ARG A 202 13.32 -19.21 4.45
N VAL A 203 12.27 -18.54 4.02
CA VAL A 203 10.92 -19.12 3.87
C VAL A 203 10.59 -19.13 2.38
N LYS A 204 10.47 -20.32 1.80
CA LYS A 204 10.13 -20.48 0.38
C LYS A 204 8.69 -20.04 0.13
N GLN A 205 8.48 -19.21 -0.89
CA GLN A 205 7.17 -18.77 -1.36
C GLN A 205 6.71 -19.60 -2.58
N GLU A 206 5.39 -19.71 -2.76
CA GLU A 206 4.81 -20.38 -3.94
C GLU A 206 4.87 -19.50 -5.21
N SER A 207 5.09 -18.21 -5.04
CA SER A 207 5.21 -17.22 -6.11
C SER A 207 6.26 -16.17 -5.72
N PRO A 208 6.98 -15.58 -6.68
CA PRO A 208 7.95 -14.54 -6.38
C PRO A 208 7.33 -13.22 -5.89
N PHE A 209 6.08 -12.91 -6.26
CA PHE A 209 5.51 -11.60 -6.01
C PHE A 209 4.74 -11.51 -4.68
N CYS A 210 5.45 -11.04 -3.65
CA CYS A 210 4.89 -10.67 -2.35
C CYS A 210 4.78 -9.13 -2.26
N PRO A 211 3.60 -8.54 -2.40
CA PRO A 211 3.41 -7.10 -2.25
C PRO A 211 3.37 -6.64 -0.80
N ASP A 212 2.97 -7.53 0.14
CA ASP A 212 2.83 -7.13 1.53
C ASP A 212 3.05 -8.29 2.52
N ILE A 213 3.47 -7.92 3.73
CA ILE A 213 3.76 -8.84 4.83
C ILE A 213 3.44 -8.18 6.17
N ALA A 214 2.83 -8.90 7.10
CA ALA A 214 2.47 -8.43 8.43
C ALA A 214 2.78 -9.45 9.51
N ALA A 215 3.27 -9.01 10.67
CA ALA A 215 3.43 -9.85 11.86
C ALA A 215 2.21 -9.74 12.77
N THR A 216 1.86 -10.85 13.45
CA THR A 216 0.83 -10.79 14.48
C THR A 216 1.33 -10.03 15.72
N PRO A 217 0.47 -9.28 16.41
CA PRO A 217 0.85 -8.53 17.63
C PRO A 217 1.47 -9.38 18.74
N ASP A 218 1.15 -10.66 18.79
CA ASP A 218 1.73 -11.60 19.75
C ASP A 218 3.09 -12.20 19.31
N GLY A 219 3.57 -11.81 18.13
CA GLY A 219 4.85 -12.26 17.58
C GLY A 219 4.93 -13.75 17.24
N LYS A 220 3.79 -14.40 16.99
CA LYS A 220 3.78 -15.85 16.70
C LYS A 220 3.74 -16.17 15.22
N GLN A 221 3.11 -15.32 14.42
CA GLN A 221 2.89 -15.58 13.01
C GLN A 221 3.32 -14.39 12.15
N VAL A 222 3.72 -14.69 10.94
CA VAL A 222 3.93 -13.72 9.86
C VAL A 222 3.05 -14.14 8.69
N TRP A 223 2.23 -13.21 8.24
CA TRP A 223 1.31 -13.33 7.13
C TRP A 223 1.83 -12.57 5.93
N LEU A 224 1.83 -13.15 4.76
CA LEU A 224 2.22 -12.47 3.53
C LEU A 224 1.24 -12.78 2.40
N THR A 225 1.14 -11.83 1.48
CA THR A 225 0.30 -11.97 0.30
C THR A 225 1.13 -12.43 -0.90
N LEU A 226 0.52 -13.22 -1.77
CA LEU A 226 1.09 -13.70 -3.03
C LEU A 226 0.16 -13.28 -4.17
N LYS A 227 0.38 -12.04 -4.65
CA LYS A 227 -0.52 -11.33 -5.58
C LYS A 227 -0.75 -12.08 -6.89
N ASP A 228 0.32 -12.68 -7.43
CA ASP A 228 0.29 -13.36 -8.73
C ASP A 228 -0.57 -14.62 -8.74
N ILE A 229 -0.69 -15.29 -7.59
CA ILE A 229 -1.45 -16.54 -7.47
C ILE A 229 -2.71 -16.39 -6.62
N GLY A 230 -3.00 -15.17 -6.14
CA GLY A 230 -4.20 -14.87 -5.36
C GLY A 230 -4.27 -15.62 -4.04
N LYS A 231 -3.17 -15.68 -3.29
CA LYS A 231 -3.07 -16.42 -2.04
C LYS A 231 -2.53 -15.57 -0.89
N VAL A 232 -2.75 -16.06 0.31
CA VAL A 232 -2.03 -15.70 1.52
C VAL A 232 -1.21 -16.90 1.99
N MET A 233 0.00 -16.66 2.47
CA MET A 233 0.83 -17.64 3.13
C MET A 233 1.16 -17.15 4.54
N VAL A 234 1.18 -18.07 5.49
CA VAL A 234 1.48 -17.82 6.91
C VAL A 234 2.61 -18.72 7.36
N PHE A 235 3.58 -18.15 8.09
CA PHE A 235 4.66 -18.94 8.70
C PHE A 235 4.87 -18.56 10.18
N ASP A 236 5.50 -19.46 10.94
CA ASP A 236 5.87 -19.20 12.36
C ASP A 236 6.92 -18.10 12.40
N ALA A 237 6.69 -17.09 13.21
CA ALA A 237 7.61 -15.96 13.37
C ALA A 237 8.92 -16.33 14.08
N ARG A 238 9.05 -17.55 14.57
CA ARG A 238 10.20 -18.07 15.31
C ARG A 238 10.90 -19.19 14.55
N PRO A 239 12.20 -19.41 14.77
CA PRO A 239 12.92 -20.53 14.16
C PRO A 239 12.22 -21.87 14.39
N PRO A 240 12.15 -22.74 13.40
CA PRO A 240 12.79 -22.68 12.07
C PRO A 240 11.99 -21.90 11.00
N PHE A 241 11.03 -21.03 11.36
CA PHE A 241 10.20 -20.23 10.46
C PHE A 241 9.36 -21.08 9.51
N ALA A 242 8.79 -22.14 10.06
CA ALA A 242 8.04 -23.13 9.28
C ALA A 242 6.76 -22.53 8.68
N VAL A 243 6.44 -22.87 7.43
CA VAL A 243 5.16 -22.52 6.82
C VAL A 243 4.03 -23.24 7.57
N LEU A 244 3.08 -22.48 8.07
CA LEU A 244 1.93 -22.99 8.82
C LEU A 244 0.73 -23.25 7.90
N LYS A 245 0.50 -22.33 6.95
CA LYS A 245 -0.66 -22.40 6.04
C LYS A 245 -0.41 -21.61 4.76
N SER A 246 -1.02 -22.07 3.67
CA SER A 246 -1.23 -21.29 2.44
C SER A 246 -2.65 -21.57 1.95
N PHE A 247 -3.36 -20.52 1.52
CA PHE A 247 -4.74 -20.65 1.07
C PHE A 247 -5.10 -19.55 0.07
N ALA A 248 -6.08 -19.87 -0.80
CA ALA A 248 -6.57 -18.94 -1.82
C ALA A 248 -7.42 -17.82 -1.21
N THR A 249 -7.25 -16.62 -1.72
CA THR A 249 -8.00 -15.42 -1.32
C THR A 249 -8.67 -14.72 -2.50
N GLY A 250 -8.12 -14.80 -3.70
CA GLY A 250 -8.67 -14.19 -4.91
C GLY A 250 -7.61 -13.46 -5.73
N ALA A 251 -7.90 -13.22 -7.01
CA ALA A 251 -6.96 -12.55 -7.91
C ALA A 251 -6.65 -11.11 -7.42
N ILE A 252 -5.38 -10.70 -7.57
CA ILE A 252 -4.87 -9.43 -7.08
C ILE A 252 -5.08 -9.32 -5.55
N THR A 253 -4.64 -10.35 -4.80
CA THR A 253 -4.50 -10.24 -3.34
C THR A 253 -3.38 -9.26 -3.06
N ASN A 254 -3.72 -8.07 -2.53
CA ASN A 254 -2.77 -6.98 -2.37
C ASN A 254 -2.11 -7.00 -0.99
N HIS A 255 -2.77 -6.49 0.04
CA HIS A 255 -2.19 -6.29 1.36
C HIS A 255 -2.88 -7.13 2.43
N VAL A 256 -2.15 -7.34 3.53
CA VAL A 256 -2.65 -7.98 4.75
C VAL A 256 -2.22 -7.18 5.96
N ASN A 257 -3.10 -6.99 6.93
CA ASN A 257 -2.71 -6.48 8.24
C ASN A 257 -3.56 -7.14 9.35
N ILE A 258 -3.04 -7.10 10.58
CA ILE A 258 -3.64 -7.84 11.69
C ILE A 258 -4.26 -6.85 12.69
N ALA A 259 -5.56 -6.95 12.92
CA ALA A 259 -6.22 -6.24 13.99
C ALA A 259 -6.33 -7.14 15.23
N LYS A 260 -5.91 -6.60 16.38
CA LYS A 260 -6.18 -7.19 17.68
C LYS A 260 -7.42 -6.51 18.27
N THR A 261 -8.43 -7.29 18.54
CA THR A 261 -9.71 -6.84 19.10
C THR A 261 -10.03 -7.62 20.37
N PRO A 262 -11.03 -7.21 21.17
CA PRO A 262 -11.47 -8.02 22.31
C PRO A 262 -11.93 -9.44 21.95
N ARG A 263 -12.29 -9.67 20.69
CA ARG A 263 -12.72 -10.98 20.17
C ARG A 263 -11.57 -11.87 19.67
N GLY A 264 -10.34 -11.39 19.69
CA GLY A 264 -9.15 -12.07 19.18
C GLY A 264 -8.40 -11.28 18.12
N GLN A 265 -7.48 -11.97 17.44
CA GLN A 265 -6.70 -11.39 16.35
C GLN A 265 -7.28 -11.84 15.00
N PHE A 266 -7.41 -10.88 14.09
CA PHE A 266 -7.99 -11.10 12.76
C PHE A 266 -7.09 -10.50 11.69
N ALA A 267 -6.82 -11.30 10.66
CA ALA A 267 -6.14 -10.81 9.46
C ALA A 267 -7.18 -10.25 8.47
N TYR A 268 -6.98 -9.03 8.07
CA TYR A 268 -7.74 -8.37 7.02
C TYR A 268 -6.90 -8.37 5.75
N VAL A 269 -7.48 -8.86 4.65
CA VAL A 269 -6.78 -9.07 3.38
C VAL A 269 -7.52 -8.37 2.26
N THR A 270 -6.87 -7.47 1.54
CA THR A 270 -7.46 -6.80 0.39
C THR A 270 -7.38 -7.67 -0.86
N VAL A 271 -8.49 -7.82 -1.57
CA VAL A 271 -8.60 -8.56 -2.84
C VAL A 271 -9.09 -7.62 -3.92
N GLY A 272 -8.16 -7.18 -4.76
CA GLY A 272 -8.35 -6.04 -5.67
C GLY A 272 -9.43 -6.27 -6.72
N THR A 273 -9.46 -7.42 -7.38
CA THR A 273 -10.43 -7.69 -8.45
C THR A 273 -11.86 -7.87 -7.96
N GLU A 274 -12.02 -8.31 -6.71
CA GLU A 274 -13.33 -8.52 -6.11
C GLU A 274 -13.85 -7.25 -5.40
N ASN A 275 -13.02 -6.22 -5.23
CA ASN A 275 -13.34 -4.99 -4.47
C ASN A 275 -13.71 -5.26 -3.00
N VAL A 276 -13.07 -6.24 -2.40
CA VAL A 276 -13.39 -6.70 -1.05
C VAL A 276 -12.18 -6.72 -0.13
N VAL A 277 -12.49 -6.71 1.16
CA VAL A 277 -11.59 -7.14 2.23
C VAL A 277 -12.12 -8.46 2.78
N LYS A 278 -11.30 -9.50 2.78
CA LYS A 278 -11.60 -10.79 3.41
C LYS A 278 -10.98 -10.83 4.81
N VAL A 279 -11.72 -11.36 5.77
CA VAL A 279 -11.33 -11.38 7.17
C VAL A 279 -11.14 -12.82 7.63
N PHE A 280 -9.98 -13.10 8.21
CA PHE A 280 -9.60 -14.44 8.68
C PHE A 280 -9.26 -14.41 10.17
N ARG A 281 -9.59 -15.44 10.88
CA ARG A 281 -9.07 -15.69 12.23
C ARG A 281 -7.60 -16.09 12.15
N THR A 282 -6.76 -15.58 13.05
CA THR A 282 -5.35 -15.98 13.07
C THR A 282 -5.10 -17.33 13.76
N ASP A 283 -6.01 -17.77 14.64
CA ASP A 283 -5.87 -19.01 15.41
C ASP A 283 -6.14 -20.29 14.62
N ASN A 284 -7.00 -20.22 13.59
CA ASN A 284 -7.41 -21.39 12.81
C ASN A 284 -7.51 -21.14 11.29
N PHE A 285 -7.17 -19.91 10.84
CA PHE A 285 -7.20 -19.47 9.45
C PHE A 285 -8.59 -19.49 8.78
N ALA A 286 -9.67 -19.61 9.56
CA ALA A 286 -11.02 -19.59 9.03
C ALA A 286 -11.41 -18.20 8.54
N GLN A 287 -11.95 -18.14 7.32
CA GLN A 287 -12.56 -16.90 6.82
C GLN A 287 -13.90 -16.67 7.52
N ILE A 288 -14.07 -15.47 8.07
CA ILE A 288 -15.28 -15.12 8.84
C ILE A 288 -16.12 -14.02 8.21
N ALA A 289 -15.54 -13.25 7.27
CA ALA A 289 -16.26 -12.18 6.57
C ALA A 289 -15.66 -11.90 5.19
N THR A 290 -16.52 -11.36 4.31
CA THR A 290 -16.16 -10.71 3.06
C THR A 290 -16.87 -9.35 3.05
N ILE A 291 -16.11 -8.25 2.94
CA ILE A 291 -16.58 -6.89 3.08
C ILE A 291 -16.38 -6.18 1.75
N LEU A 292 -17.46 -5.78 1.09
CA LEU A 292 -17.39 -4.95 -0.10
C LEU A 292 -16.95 -3.53 0.31
N VAL A 293 -15.87 -3.02 -0.27
CA VAL A 293 -15.26 -1.73 0.15
C VAL A 293 -15.22 -0.68 -0.95
N GLY A 294 -14.94 -1.05 -2.18
CA GLY A 294 -14.80 -0.15 -3.33
C GLY A 294 -13.65 -0.53 -4.24
N ALA A 295 -13.46 0.24 -5.29
CA ALA A 295 -12.62 -0.13 -6.44
C ALA A 295 -11.13 -0.28 -6.07
N LEU A 296 -10.61 -1.48 -6.31
CA LEU A 296 -9.22 -1.88 -6.16
C LEU A 296 -8.64 -1.56 -4.77
N PRO A 297 -9.10 -2.23 -3.69
CA PRO A 297 -8.51 -2.03 -2.36
C PRO A 297 -7.05 -2.47 -2.36
N HIS A 298 -6.19 -1.65 -1.75
CA HIS A 298 -4.75 -1.84 -1.72
C HIS A 298 -4.23 -1.86 -0.29
N GLY A 299 -3.52 -0.82 0.17
CA GLY A 299 -2.99 -0.73 1.52
C GLY A 299 -4.08 -0.69 2.59
N LEU A 300 -3.86 -1.33 3.73
CA LEU A 300 -4.77 -1.28 4.86
C LEU A 300 -4.01 -1.24 6.19
N TRP A 301 -4.62 -0.58 7.20
CA TRP A 301 -4.03 -0.48 8.52
C TRP A 301 -5.10 -0.38 9.62
N PRO A 302 -4.95 -1.12 10.74
CA PRO A 302 -5.86 -1.01 11.87
C PRO A 302 -5.62 0.27 12.69
N SER A 303 -6.67 0.77 13.34
CA SER A 303 -6.55 1.77 14.39
C SER A 303 -5.75 1.24 15.58
N GLY A 304 -5.22 2.14 16.39
CA GLY A 304 -4.41 1.78 17.56
C GLY A 304 -5.15 0.89 18.56
N ASP A 305 -6.47 1.04 18.70
CA ASP A 305 -7.35 0.23 19.54
C ASP A 305 -7.94 -1.01 18.82
N GLY A 306 -7.66 -1.20 17.54
CA GLY A 306 -8.21 -2.28 16.73
C GLY A 306 -9.70 -2.18 16.42
N SER A 307 -10.37 -1.07 16.78
CA SER A 307 -11.80 -0.88 16.52
C SER A 307 -12.12 -0.60 15.06
N ARG A 308 -11.13 -0.18 14.27
CA ARG A 308 -11.27 0.17 12.85
C ARG A 308 -10.17 -0.46 12.01
N ILE A 309 -10.48 -0.71 10.73
CA ILE A 309 -9.52 -0.90 9.65
C ILE A 309 -9.78 0.20 8.62
N TYR A 310 -8.72 0.87 8.23
CA TYR A 310 -8.73 1.84 7.14
C TYR A 310 -8.10 1.22 5.91
N VAL A 311 -8.75 1.37 4.75
CA VAL A 311 -8.37 0.72 3.49
C VAL A 311 -8.27 1.75 2.39
N GLY A 312 -7.11 1.88 1.76
CA GLY A 312 -6.92 2.69 0.56
C GLY A 312 -7.60 2.02 -0.64
N LEU A 313 -8.41 2.78 -1.35
CA LEU A 313 -9.12 2.34 -2.55
C LEU A 313 -8.44 2.97 -3.77
N GLU A 314 -7.50 2.24 -4.36
CA GLU A 314 -6.57 2.74 -5.39
C GLU A 314 -7.29 3.38 -6.58
N ASN A 315 -8.35 2.75 -7.07
CA ASN A 315 -9.13 3.24 -8.20
C ASN A 315 -10.37 4.06 -7.79
N ALA A 316 -10.57 4.28 -6.48
CA ALA A 316 -11.66 5.11 -5.97
C ALA A 316 -11.22 6.49 -5.45
N ASP A 317 -9.89 6.75 -5.31
CA ASP A 317 -9.34 7.96 -4.69
C ASP A 317 -9.98 8.22 -3.32
N ALA A 318 -10.08 7.18 -2.53
CA ALA A 318 -10.78 7.21 -1.25
C ALA A 318 -10.17 6.25 -0.24
N VAL A 319 -10.52 6.46 1.02
CA VAL A 319 -10.27 5.52 2.11
C VAL A 319 -11.61 5.00 2.62
N ALA A 320 -11.77 3.68 2.71
CA ALA A 320 -12.88 3.07 3.43
C ALA A 320 -12.49 2.83 4.90
N ALA A 321 -13.37 3.23 5.82
CA ALA A 321 -13.25 2.90 7.24
C ALA A 321 -14.18 1.74 7.56
N ILE A 322 -13.64 0.64 8.06
CA ILE A 322 -14.37 -0.58 8.43
C ILE A 322 -14.45 -0.66 9.96
N ASP A 323 -15.64 -0.86 10.50
CA ASP A 323 -15.84 -1.21 11.90
C ASP A 323 -15.52 -2.69 12.13
N THR A 324 -14.56 -3.00 12.99
CA THR A 324 -14.11 -4.37 13.21
C THR A 324 -15.08 -5.22 14.04
N ALA A 325 -15.97 -4.59 14.80
CA ALA A 325 -16.97 -5.31 15.58
C ALA A 325 -18.09 -5.86 14.68
N THR A 326 -18.45 -5.13 13.65
CA THR A 326 -19.55 -5.47 12.73
C THR A 326 -19.08 -5.94 11.35
N ASN A 327 -17.80 -5.73 11.02
CA ASN A 327 -17.22 -5.95 9.69
C ASN A 327 -18.01 -5.21 8.59
N LYS A 328 -18.37 -3.96 8.84
CA LYS A 328 -19.09 -3.08 7.89
C LYS A 328 -18.29 -1.82 7.61
N VAL A 329 -18.38 -1.35 6.37
CA VAL A 329 -17.90 0.00 6.02
C VAL A 329 -18.83 1.03 6.68
N ILE A 330 -18.23 1.96 7.42
CA ILE A 330 -18.94 3.02 8.15
C ILE A 330 -18.69 4.41 7.56
N ALA A 331 -17.63 4.56 6.76
CA ALA A 331 -17.33 5.81 6.05
C ALA A 331 -16.50 5.52 4.81
N THR A 332 -16.64 6.39 3.81
CA THR A 332 -15.74 6.48 2.64
C THR A 332 -15.29 7.93 2.54
N ILE A 333 -13.98 8.14 2.61
CA ILE A 333 -13.35 9.46 2.76
C ILE A 333 -12.60 9.77 1.46
N PRO A 334 -13.00 10.81 0.70
CA PRO A 334 -12.26 11.24 -0.50
C PRO A 334 -10.85 11.73 -0.12
N ILE A 335 -9.85 11.37 -0.94
CA ILE A 335 -8.44 11.70 -0.75
C ILE A 335 -7.78 12.03 -2.09
N GLY A 336 -6.43 12.11 -2.13
CA GLY A 336 -5.67 12.23 -3.36
C GLY A 336 -5.73 10.98 -4.25
N GLN A 337 -5.13 11.04 -5.43
CA GLN A 337 -5.30 10.04 -6.49
C GLN A 337 -4.40 8.82 -6.31
N GLY A 338 -5.00 7.64 -6.38
CA GLY A 338 -4.31 6.35 -6.40
C GLY A 338 -3.58 6.04 -5.09
N PRO A 339 -4.29 5.90 -3.94
CA PRO A 339 -3.65 5.56 -2.67
C PRO A 339 -3.01 4.17 -2.73
N GLN A 340 -1.74 4.09 -2.31
CA GLN A 340 -0.93 2.87 -2.28
C GLN A 340 -0.62 2.44 -0.85
N GLY A 341 0.41 3.02 -0.26
CA GLY A 341 0.77 2.80 1.14
C GLY A 341 -0.11 3.60 2.09
N VAL A 342 -0.29 3.06 3.29
CA VAL A 342 -1.08 3.70 4.34
C VAL A 342 -0.43 3.50 5.70
N ALA A 343 -0.66 4.42 6.63
CA ALA A 343 -0.21 4.28 8.01
C ALA A 343 -1.18 4.93 8.99
N TYR A 344 -1.52 4.21 10.06
CA TYR A 344 -2.23 4.76 11.22
C TYR A 344 -1.22 5.13 12.30
N VAL A 345 -1.14 6.38 12.68
CA VAL A 345 -0.19 6.89 13.68
C VAL A 345 -0.96 7.36 14.91
N PRO A 346 -1.02 6.55 15.99
CA PRO A 346 -1.68 6.94 17.22
C PRO A 346 -0.96 8.13 17.87
N GLY A 347 -1.69 9.16 18.29
CA GLY A 347 -1.12 10.34 18.94
C GLY A 347 -0.06 11.07 18.10
N ALA A 348 -0.21 11.07 16.77
CA ALA A 348 0.68 11.78 15.83
C ALA A 348 0.82 13.26 16.15
N VAL A 349 -0.25 13.90 16.67
CA VAL A 349 -0.29 15.31 17.01
C VAL A 349 0.01 15.49 18.51
N PRO A 350 1.20 15.98 18.88
CA PRO A 350 1.57 16.13 20.30
C PRO A 350 0.81 17.27 20.98
N SER A 351 0.51 18.34 20.23
CA SER A 351 -0.21 19.52 20.72
C SER A 351 -0.86 20.28 19.56
N GLY A 352 -1.82 21.14 19.85
CA GLY A 352 -2.56 21.89 18.84
C GLY A 352 -3.55 21.03 18.05
N ASP A 353 -3.91 21.50 16.87
CA ASP A 353 -4.87 20.86 15.95
C ASP A 353 -4.21 19.96 14.90
N GLY A 354 -2.88 20.10 14.71
CA GLY A 354 -2.12 19.34 13.71
C GLY A 354 -2.48 19.69 12.25
N LEU A 355 -2.94 20.91 12.00
CA LEU A 355 -3.31 21.39 10.65
C LEU A 355 -2.20 22.19 9.97
N ALA A 356 -1.15 22.59 10.71
CA ALA A 356 -0.02 23.34 10.15
C ALA A 356 0.56 22.59 8.94
N GLY A 357 0.93 23.33 7.89
CA GLY A 357 1.55 22.79 6.67
C GLY A 357 0.59 22.04 5.72
N LEU A 358 -0.63 21.72 6.14
CA LEU A 358 -1.60 21.07 5.25
C LEU A 358 -2.12 22.04 4.19
N GLN A 359 -2.27 21.51 2.98
CA GLN A 359 -2.90 22.20 1.85
C GLN A 359 -4.29 21.60 1.62
N PRO A 360 -5.24 22.36 1.08
CA PRO A 360 -6.49 21.80 0.61
C PRO A 360 -6.24 20.72 -0.44
N LEU A 361 -7.07 19.68 -0.44
CA LEU A 361 -7.09 18.75 -1.55
C LEU A 361 -7.41 19.50 -2.83
N ALA A 362 -6.49 19.48 -3.79
CA ALA A 362 -6.76 20.06 -5.10
C ALA A 362 -7.99 19.35 -5.71
N LYS A 363 -8.82 20.10 -6.44
CA LYS A 363 -9.89 19.48 -7.21
C LYS A 363 -9.23 18.47 -8.13
N ALA A 364 -9.48 17.19 -7.88
CA ALA A 364 -8.99 16.11 -8.74
C ALA A 364 -9.49 16.37 -10.16
N GLY A 365 -8.65 16.15 -11.15
CA GLY A 365 -9.09 16.07 -12.53
C GLY A 365 -10.24 15.07 -12.63
N GLU A 366 -11.13 15.27 -13.58
CA GLU A 366 -12.26 14.37 -13.73
C GLU A 366 -11.78 12.93 -13.97
N LYS A 367 -12.25 12.06 -13.11
CA LYS A 367 -11.96 10.63 -13.14
C LYS A 367 -13.07 9.91 -13.88
N VAL A 368 -12.70 8.98 -14.74
CA VAL A 368 -13.64 8.12 -15.45
C VAL A 368 -13.43 6.68 -15.01
N GLN A 369 -14.50 6.03 -14.57
CA GLN A 369 -14.51 4.61 -14.27
C GLN A 369 -15.31 3.87 -15.34
N LEU A 370 -14.71 2.84 -15.93
CA LEU A 370 -15.29 2.01 -16.94
C LEU A 370 -15.19 0.54 -16.52
N MET A 371 -16.10 -0.27 -17.04
CA MET A 371 -16.09 -1.72 -16.84
C MET A 371 -15.94 -2.40 -18.17
N LEU A 372 -15.13 -3.47 -18.20
CA LEU A 372 -15.08 -4.40 -19.32
C LEU A 372 -15.71 -5.73 -18.89
N SER A 373 -16.49 -6.32 -19.76
CA SER A 373 -17.19 -7.59 -19.52
C SER A 373 -17.02 -8.56 -20.69
N GLY A 374 -17.04 -9.83 -20.41
CA GLY A 374 -16.87 -10.93 -21.35
C GLY A 374 -16.36 -12.17 -20.62
N THR A 375 -15.20 -12.69 -21.01
CA THR A 375 -14.49 -13.70 -20.22
C THR A 375 -13.95 -13.03 -18.94
N GLY A 376 -14.73 -13.05 -17.86
CA GLY A 376 -14.47 -12.31 -16.63
C GLY A 376 -14.92 -10.84 -16.71
N GLN A 377 -14.48 -10.07 -15.73
CA GLN A 377 -14.77 -8.64 -15.63
C GLN A 377 -13.50 -7.88 -15.24
N SER A 378 -13.27 -6.72 -15.85
CA SER A 378 -12.16 -5.85 -15.54
C SER A 378 -12.64 -4.43 -15.27
N GLN A 379 -11.98 -3.77 -14.33
CA GLN A 379 -12.24 -2.37 -14.00
C GLN A 379 -11.15 -1.52 -14.64
N VAL A 380 -11.56 -0.40 -15.23
CA VAL A 380 -10.63 0.58 -15.81
C VAL A 380 -10.89 1.93 -15.21
N THR A 381 -9.84 2.60 -14.77
CA THR A 381 -9.89 3.98 -14.28
C THR A 381 -8.98 4.84 -15.14
N LEU A 382 -9.50 5.97 -15.56
CA LEU A 382 -8.76 7.04 -16.23
C LEU A 382 -8.55 8.18 -15.23
N PHE A 383 -7.30 8.42 -14.86
CA PHE A 383 -6.89 9.51 -13.98
C PHE A 383 -6.42 10.69 -14.83
N ASP A 384 -7.02 11.85 -14.64
CA ASP A 384 -6.59 13.06 -15.35
C ASP A 384 -5.30 13.61 -14.74
N GLN A 385 -4.31 13.84 -15.59
CA GLN A 385 -3.02 14.46 -15.26
C GLN A 385 -2.82 15.81 -15.99
N GLY A 386 -3.92 16.45 -16.34
CA GLY A 386 -3.94 17.70 -17.09
C GLY A 386 -3.86 17.46 -18.60
N GLN A 387 -2.67 17.35 -19.17
CA GLN A 387 -2.51 17.17 -20.62
C GLN A 387 -2.73 15.74 -21.12
N VAL A 388 -2.54 14.76 -20.23
CA VAL A 388 -2.73 13.33 -20.54
C VAL A 388 -3.51 12.67 -19.41
N GLN A 389 -4.08 11.50 -19.71
CA GLN A 389 -4.66 10.62 -18.70
C GLN A 389 -3.77 9.39 -18.51
N ILE A 390 -3.73 8.91 -17.27
CA ILE A 390 -3.23 7.58 -16.97
C ILE A 390 -4.43 6.65 -16.94
N LEU A 391 -4.41 5.61 -17.78
CA LEU A 391 -5.34 4.50 -17.71
C LEU A 391 -4.73 3.41 -16.85
N GLN A 392 -5.46 2.94 -15.85
CA GLN A 392 -5.13 1.73 -15.11
C GLN A 392 -6.28 0.74 -15.22
N ALA A 393 -6.00 -0.45 -15.72
CA ALA A 393 -6.94 -1.55 -15.80
C ALA A 393 -6.57 -2.64 -14.77
N ALA A 394 -7.49 -2.95 -13.87
CA ALA A 394 -7.45 -4.13 -13.03
C ALA A 394 -8.17 -5.27 -13.76
N VAL A 395 -7.39 -6.07 -14.46
CA VAL A 395 -7.89 -7.18 -15.30
C VAL A 395 -8.11 -8.42 -14.47
N ALA A 396 -9.24 -9.11 -14.70
CA ALA A 396 -9.55 -10.36 -14.02
C ALA A 396 -10.36 -11.35 -14.89
N GLY A 397 -10.29 -12.63 -14.50
CA GLY A 397 -11.09 -13.71 -15.07
C GLY A 397 -10.65 -14.17 -16.45
N LEU A 398 -9.44 -13.83 -16.88
CA LEU A 398 -8.85 -14.32 -18.12
C LEU A 398 -8.07 -15.63 -17.90
N PRO A 399 -7.83 -16.44 -18.94
CA PRO A 399 -6.92 -17.58 -18.87
C PRO A 399 -5.56 -17.16 -18.30
N PRO A 400 -4.98 -17.94 -17.35
CA PRO A 400 -3.71 -17.62 -16.72
C PRO A 400 -2.52 -17.82 -17.67
N LYS A 401 -1.48 -17.00 -17.47
CA LYS A 401 -0.20 -17.08 -18.21
C LYS A 401 -0.35 -16.97 -19.73
N MET A 402 -1.32 -16.18 -20.17
CA MET A 402 -1.59 -15.95 -21.59
C MET A 402 -1.36 -14.50 -21.98
N PRO A 403 -0.88 -14.23 -23.20
CA PRO A 403 -0.70 -12.87 -23.72
C PRO A 403 -2.04 -12.27 -24.15
N PHE A 404 -2.22 -10.98 -23.85
CA PHE A 404 -3.37 -10.18 -24.22
C PHE A 404 -2.94 -8.76 -24.62
N VAL A 405 -3.85 -8.05 -25.26
CA VAL A 405 -3.72 -6.64 -25.64
C VAL A 405 -4.92 -5.89 -25.09
N LEU A 406 -4.65 -4.84 -24.30
CA LEU A 406 -5.62 -3.79 -24.04
C LEU A 406 -5.56 -2.81 -25.20
N GLY A 407 -6.67 -2.54 -25.86
CA GLY A 407 -6.72 -1.68 -27.03
C GLY A 407 -8.05 -0.98 -27.24
N LEU A 408 -8.13 -0.28 -28.36
CA LEU A 408 -9.29 0.49 -28.78
C LEU A 408 -9.93 -0.16 -30.01
N SER A 409 -11.25 -0.34 -29.97
CA SER A 409 -12.07 -0.76 -31.11
C SER A 409 -12.92 0.42 -31.60
N THR A 410 -13.22 0.44 -32.87
CA THR A 410 -14.18 1.40 -33.48
C THR A 410 -15.63 1.00 -33.23
N SER A 411 -15.86 -0.25 -32.81
CA SER A 411 -17.18 -0.81 -32.58
C SER A 411 -17.40 -1.18 -31.13
N PRO A 412 -18.60 -0.92 -30.55
CA PRO A 412 -18.92 -1.28 -29.17
C PRO A 412 -18.95 -2.81 -28.95
N ASP A 413 -19.16 -3.60 -29.99
CA ASP A 413 -19.13 -5.07 -29.92
C ASP A 413 -17.71 -5.63 -30.10
N GLY A 414 -16.72 -4.77 -30.28
CA GLY A 414 -15.32 -5.13 -30.40
C GLY A 414 -14.94 -5.73 -31.75
N LYS A 415 -15.82 -5.69 -32.75
CA LYS A 415 -15.50 -6.17 -34.11
C LYS A 415 -14.58 -5.19 -34.84
N GLY A 416 -13.73 -5.75 -35.69
CA GLY A 416 -12.77 -5.00 -36.51
C GLY A 416 -11.38 -4.87 -35.84
N PRO A 417 -10.49 -4.06 -36.44
CA PRO A 417 -9.13 -3.91 -35.96
C PRO A 417 -9.09 -3.32 -34.53
N VAL A 418 -8.19 -3.83 -33.74
CA VAL A 418 -7.90 -3.31 -32.39
C VAL A 418 -6.63 -2.48 -32.43
N GLU A 419 -6.74 -1.20 -32.14
CA GLU A 419 -5.61 -0.30 -31.94
C GLU A 419 -4.98 -0.57 -30.56
N PRO A 420 -3.73 -1.07 -30.49
CA PRO A 420 -3.14 -1.50 -29.22
C PRO A 420 -2.75 -0.30 -28.36
N LEU A 421 -3.13 -0.32 -27.08
CA LEU A 421 -2.67 0.60 -26.04
C LEU A 421 -1.55 -0.01 -25.19
N ALA A 422 -1.73 -1.25 -24.77
CA ALA A 422 -0.77 -1.95 -23.93
C ALA A 422 -0.83 -3.47 -24.16
N LYS A 423 0.35 -4.10 -24.22
CA LYS A 423 0.49 -5.56 -24.21
C LYS A 423 0.70 -6.02 -22.77
N PHE A 424 0.09 -7.13 -22.39
CA PHE A 424 0.29 -7.69 -21.07
C PHE A 424 0.15 -9.22 -21.08
N MET A 425 0.66 -9.83 -20.03
CA MET A 425 0.47 -11.24 -19.75
C MET A 425 -0.30 -11.39 -18.44
N THR A 426 -1.28 -12.27 -18.43
CA THR A 426 -1.98 -12.60 -17.19
C THR A 426 -1.08 -13.37 -16.24
N ASN A 427 -1.23 -13.09 -14.96
CA ASN A 427 -0.58 -13.82 -13.89
C ASN A 427 -1.20 -15.23 -13.71
N PRO A 428 -0.66 -16.11 -12.84
CA PRO A 428 -1.24 -17.43 -12.61
C PRO A 428 -2.67 -17.43 -12.07
N ALA A 429 -3.16 -16.32 -11.52
CA ALA A 429 -4.55 -16.16 -11.08
C ALA A 429 -5.48 -15.61 -12.17
N GLY A 430 -5.00 -15.46 -13.40
CA GLY A 430 -5.80 -14.92 -14.52
C GLY A 430 -6.07 -13.42 -14.46
N GLY A 431 -5.24 -12.67 -13.72
CA GLY A 431 -5.36 -11.22 -13.55
C GLY A 431 -4.12 -10.46 -14.03
N ALA A 432 -4.24 -9.14 -14.16
CA ALA A 432 -3.13 -8.22 -14.42
C ALA A 432 -3.50 -6.80 -14.01
N ILE A 433 -2.51 -6.00 -13.65
CA ILE A 433 -2.61 -4.54 -13.63
C ILE A 433 -1.96 -4.02 -14.91
N VAL A 434 -2.72 -3.31 -15.71
CA VAL A 434 -2.28 -2.81 -17.03
C VAL A 434 -2.40 -1.31 -17.07
N ASN A 435 -1.32 -0.63 -17.42
CA ASN A 435 -1.28 0.83 -17.50
C ASN A 435 -1.05 1.30 -18.94
N ALA A 436 -1.70 2.41 -19.29
CA ALA A 436 -1.45 3.14 -20.52
C ALA A 436 -1.52 4.64 -20.26
N VAL A 437 -0.88 5.44 -21.10
CA VAL A 437 -0.85 6.91 -20.98
C VAL A 437 -1.23 7.52 -22.31
N GLY A 438 -2.11 8.50 -22.29
CA GLY A 438 -2.50 9.23 -23.50
C GLY A 438 -3.76 10.05 -23.33
N PRO A 439 -4.24 10.74 -24.39
CA PRO A 439 -5.49 11.49 -24.38
C PRO A 439 -6.69 10.54 -24.56
N LEU A 440 -6.94 9.68 -23.60
CA LEU A 440 -7.86 8.53 -23.72
C LEU A 440 -9.31 8.86 -23.36
N ARG A 441 -9.53 9.81 -22.43
CA ARG A 441 -10.86 10.07 -21.88
C ARG A 441 -11.88 10.45 -22.94
N GLN A 442 -11.54 11.44 -23.79
CA GLN A 442 -12.44 11.93 -24.83
C GLN A 442 -12.73 10.86 -25.87
N ILE A 443 -11.74 10.01 -26.16
CA ILE A 443 -11.86 8.96 -27.16
C ILE A 443 -12.84 7.87 -26.69
N VAL A 444 -12.83 7.52 -25.39
CA VAL A 444 -13.64 6.39 -24.87
C VAL A 444 -14.97 6.82 -24.26
N THR A 445 -15.16 8.10 -23.93
CA THR A 445 -16.40 8.59 -23.28
C THR A 445 -17.29 9.43 -24.19
N GLN A 446 -16.69 10.08 -25.19
CA GLN A 446 -17.39 11.00 -26.10
C GLN A 446 -17.06 10.67 -27.55
N ALA A 447 -17.95 11.03 -28.47
CA ALA A 447 -17.63 10.99 -29.90
C ALA A 447 -16.48 11.98 -30.17
N ALA A 448 -15.33 11.47 -30.60
CA ALA A 448 -14.23 12.34 -31.05
C ALA A 448 -14.63 13.05 -32.35
N THR A 449 -14.33 14.34 -32.45
CA THR A 449 -14.79 15.20 -33.53
C THR A 449 -14.28 14.78 -34.92
N ALA A 450 -13.20 14.06 -35.03
CA ALA A 450 -12.59 13.65 -36.29
C ALA A 450 -12.47 12.14 -36.55
N GLY A 451 -12.66 11.29 -35.56
CA GLY A 451 -12.42 9.83 -35.68
C GLY A 451 -13.50 8.95 -35.05
N GLY A 452 -14.56 9.54 -34.53
CA GLY A 452 -15.59 8.82 -33.81
C GLY A 452 -15.14 8.32 -32.43
N ARG A 453 -16.09 7.86 -31.64
CA ARG A 453 -15.84 7.21 -30.34
C ARG A 453 -15.08 5.91 -30.52
N ARG A 454 -14.22 5.60 -29.56
CA ARG A 454 -13.55 4.30 -29.43
C ARG A 454 -14.02 3.60 -28.17
N TYR A 455 -13.93 2.29 -28.18
CA TYR A 455 -14.34 1.43 -27.07
C TYR A 455 -13.14 0.63 -26.61
N LEU A 456 -12.93 0.58 -25.30
CA LEU A 456 -11.88 -0.24 -24.71
C LEU A 456 -12.24 -1.73 -24.85
N VAL A 457 -11.25 -2.51 -25.30
CA VAL A 457 -11.37 -3.95 -25.43
C VAL A 457 -10.12 -4.65 -24.92
N ILE A 458 -10.26 -5.90 -24.48
CA ILE A 458 -9.14 -6.81 -24.30
C ILE A 458 -9.27 -7.91 -25.36
N ALA A 459 -8.22 -8.09 -26.14
CA ALA A 459 -8.14 -9.10 -27.18
C ALA A 459 -7.06 -10.13 -26.84
N SER A 460 -7.29 -11.41 -27.19
CA SER A 460 -6.31 -12.47 -27.11
C SER A 460 -5.30 -12.39 -28.25
N GLY A 461 -4.04 -12.78 -28.00
CA GLY A 461 -3.01 -12.91 -29.03
C GLY A 461 -2.05 -11.73 -29.14
N GLN A 462 -1.32 -11.68 -30.26
CA GLN A 462 -0.38 -10.60 -30.58
C GLN A 462 -1.13 -9.44 -31.28
N PRO A 463 -0.65 -8.18 -31.15
CA PRO A 463 -1.37 -7.00 -31.67
C PRO A 463 -1.59 -6.99 -33.18
N ASP A 464 -0.79 -7.71 -33.94
CA ASP A 464 -0.76 -7.69 -35.38
C ASP A 464 -1.63 -8.80 -36.02
N ALA A 465 -2.27 -9.64 -35.20
CA ALA A 465 -3.24 -10.63 -35.62
C ALA A 465 -4.65 -10.17 -35.23
N GLU A 466 -5.65 -10.48 -36.04
CA GLU A 466 -7.06 -10.36 -35.65
C GLU A 466 -7.31 -11.22 -34.40
N GLY A 467 -7.01 -10.66 -33.22
CA GLY A 467 -7.24 -11.33 -31.97
C GLY A 467 -8.72 -11.31 -31.62
N ASN A 468 -9.23 -12.42 -31.09
CA ASN A 468 -10.60 -12.46 -30.59
C ASN A 468 -10.74 -11.56 -29.38
N VAL A 469 -11.65 -10.60 -29.42
CA VAL A 469 -12.02 -9.78 -28.27
C VAL A 469 -12.64 -10.68 -27.20
N VAL A 470 -12.03 -10.69 -26.03
CA VAL A 470 -12.44 -11.52 -24.89
C VAL A 470 -13.17 -10.71 -23.81
N GLN A 471 -12.89 -9.40 -23.73
CA GLN A 471 -13.65 -8.46 -22.89
C GLN A 471 -13.86 -7.15 -23.65
N ARG A 472 -14.99 -6.50 -23.41
CA ARG A 472 -15.37 -5.23 -24.04
C ARG A 472 -15.98 -4.27 -23.04
N GLN A 473 -15.82 -2.98 -23.29
CA GLN A 473 -16.43 -1.91 -22.53
C GLN A 473 -17.96 -2.06 -22.53
N ILE A 474 -18.54 -2.02 -21.34
CA ILE A 474 -20.00 -1.96 -21.18
C ILE A 474 -20.42 -0.51 -20.97
N GLU A 475 -21.47 -0.10 -21.67
CA GLU A 475 -22.11 1.17 -21.43
C GLU A 475 -22.96 1.08 -20.13
N ARG A 476 -22.85 2.09 -19.31
CA ARG A 476 -23.71 2.26 -18.12
C ARG A 476 -24.94 3.08 -18.45
#